data_122206b6a8fed0bb2e03551090a76a2f
#
_entry.id   122206b6a8fed0bb2e03551090a76a2f
#
_cell.length_a   1.000
_cell.length_b   1.000
_cell.length_c   1.000
_cell.angle_alpha   90.00
_cell.angle_beta   90.00
_cell.angle_gamma   90.00
#
_symmetry.space_group_name_H-M   'P 1'
#
loop_
_entity.id
_entity.type
_entity.pdbx_description
1 polymer ?
#
loop_
_entity_poly.entity_id
_entity_poly.type
_entity_poly.pdbx_seq_one_letter_code
_entity_poly.pdbx_strand_id
1 'polypeptide(L)'
;MIAKMGKRKQDNGNYQLLYKQIDDAIFAKIYLSSEGTIVVNEGSIGQRLTHRKYGAPDWPKIQAEVEISNTKGYVSLSEHEMDVLDLSLPTIALSSEEVEFIRVELSEFLVDSALGFYRGQHENDETVTFTFFVVEYETARDALLNALRGFSVAPVCRIRRSAMELAGVL
;
A
#
# COMPACT_ATOMS: atom_id res chain seq x y z
N MET A 1 5.99 6.43 -11.43
CA MET A 1 5.14 7.28 -10.55
C MET A 1 5.23 6.88 -9.08
N ILE A 2 5.33 5.61 -8.73
CA ILE A 2 5.40 5.10 -7.35
C ILE A 2 6.78 5.33 -6.70
N ALA A 3 7.89 5.30 -7.45
CA ALA A 3 9.18 5.75 -6.92
C ALA A 3 9.14 7.21 -6.40
N LYS A 4 8.21 8.03 -6.93
CA LYS A 4 7.91 9.37 -6.41
C LYS A 4 7.03 9.36 -5.16
N MET A 5 6.18 8.33 -4.96
CA MET A 5 5.38 8.24 -3.72
C MET A 5 6.24 7.85 -2.52
N GLY A 6 7.22 6.94 -2.67
CA GLY A 6 8.21 6.68 -1.62
C GLY A 6 9.03 7.92 -1.26
N LYS A 7 9.40 8.75 -2.25
CA LYS A 7 10.04 10.06 -2.00
C LYS A 7 9.08 11.09 -1.39
N ARG A 8 7.78 11.09 -1.79
CA ARG A 8 6.78 11.99 -1.18
C ARG A 8 6.58 11.74 0.32
N LYS A 9 6.74 10.49 0.76
CA LYS A 9 6.68 10.14 2.19
C LYS A 9 7.84 10.78 2.98
N GLN A 10 8.97 11.04 2.35
CA GLN A 10 10.14 11.69 2.96
C GLN A 10 10.19 13.21 2.76
N ASP A 11 9.66 13.73 1.64
CA ASP A 11 9.94 15.12 1.22
C ASP A 11 8.94 16.16 1.74
N ASN A 12 7.71 15.80 2.15
CA ASN A 12 6.67 16.80 2.46
C ASN A 12 6.05 16.72 3.84
N GLY A 13 6.38 15.76 4.70
CA GLY A 13 5.86 15.67 6.08
C GLY A 13 4.32 15.53 6.22
N ASN A 14 3.60 15.54 5.11
CA ASN A 14 2.15 15.67 5.04
C ASN A 14 1.45 14.41 4.53
N TYR A 15 2.12 13.27 4.57
CA TYR A 15 1.50 11.97 4.36
C TYR A 15 1.31 11.28 5.70
N GLN A 16 0.09 10.89 6.00
CA GLN A 16 -0.22 10.14 7.21
C GLN A 16 -1.23 9.05 6.91
N LEU A 17 -0.92 7.86 7.37
CA LEU A 17 -1.72 6.67 7.21
C LEU A 17 -2.04 6.12 8.60
N LEU A 18 -3.32 6.11 8.94
CA LEU A 18 -3.83 5.69 10.23
C LEU A 18 -4.74 4.48 10.07
N TYR A 19 -4.61 3.52 10.96
CA TYR A 19 -5.42 2.30 10.98
C TYR A 19 -6.09 2.12 12.34
N LYS A 20 -7.27 1.49 12.31
CA LYS A 20 -8.01 1.07 13.52
C LYS A 20 -8.71 -0.24 13.26
N GLN A 21 -8.50 -1.22 14.14
CA GLN A 21 -9.29 -2.43 14.14
C GLN A 21 -10.59 -2.21 14.91
N ILE A 22 -11.71 -2.61 14.31
CA ILE A 22 -13.03 -2.62 14.92
C ILE A 22 -13.64 -3.98 14.59
N ASP A 23 -13.82 -4.82 15.61
CA ASP A 23 -14.20 -6.22 15.46
C ASP A 23 -13.22 -6.94 14.50
N ASP A 24 -13.73 -7.56 13.44
CA ASP A 24 -12.94 -8.28 12.43
C ASP A 24 -12.53 -7.39 11.24
N ALA A 25 -12.84 -6.10 11.27
CA ALA A 25 -12.53 -5.17 10.19
C ALA A 25 -11.43 -4.19 10.55
N ILE A 26 -10.54 -3.91 9.61
CA ILE A 26 -9.53 -2.84 9.73
C ILE A 26 -10.00 -1.64 8.91
N PHE A 27 -10.11 -0.51 9.57
CA PHE A 27 -10.42 0.78 8.96
C PHE A 27 -9.15 1.59 8.79
N ALA A 28 -9.05 2.32 7.68
CA ALA A 28 -7.94 3.20 7.39
C ALA A 28 -8.40 4.63 7.15
N LYS A 29 -7.51 5.58 7.48
CA LYS A 29 -7.58 6.98 7.08
C LYS A 29 -6.25 7.38 6.49
N ILE A 30 -6.27 7.91 5.27
CA ILE A 30 -5.09 8.36 4.54
C ILE A 30 -5.21 9.86 4.33
N TYR A 31 -4.22 10.59 4.78
CA TYR A 31 -4.10 12.04 4.59
C TYR A 31 -2.94 12.31 3.66
N LEU A 32 -3.21 12.87 2.50
CA LEU A 32 -2.23 13.21 1.47
C LEU A 32 -2.28 14.70 1.20
N SER A 33 -1.14 15.38 1.26
CA SER A 33 -1.03 16.78 0.84
C SER A 33 -0.09 16.90 -0.35
N SER A 34 -0.51 17.58 -1.41
CA SER A 34 0.29 17.85 -2.59
C SER A 34 -0.20 19.10 -3.30
N GLU A 35 0.71 20.00 -3.63
CA GLU A 35 0.45 21.18 -4.46
C GLU A 35 -0.76 22.03 -4.00
N GLY A 36 -0.88 22.27 -2.70
CA GLY A 36 -1.95 23.06 -2.13
C GLY A 36 -3.30 22.35 -2.02
N THR A 37 -3.34 21.05 -2.30
CA THR A 37 -4.53 20.22 -2.14
C THR A 37 -4.29 19.16 -1.08
N ILE A 38 -5.28 18.96 -0.23
CA ILE A 38 -5.28 17.90 0.79
C ILE A 38 -6.35 16.88 0.38
N VAL A 39 -5.97 15.62 0.32
CA VAL A 39 -6.86 14.51 0.04
C VAL A 39 -6.96 13.64 1.27
N VAL A 40 -8.19 13.33 1.68
CA VAL A 40 -8.48 12.40 2.77
C VAL A 40 -9.28 11.23 2.22
N ASN A 41 -8.71 10.04 2.31
CA ASN A 41 -9.36 8.79 1.96
C ASN A 41 -9.64 8.01 3.24
N GLU A 42 -10.86 7.49 3.41
CA GLU A 42 -11.23 6.70 4.59
C GLU A 42 -12.19 5.56 4.27
N GLY A 43 -12.07 4.45 5.00
CA GLY A 43 -12.93 3.28 4.86
C GLY A 43 -12.27 1.99 5.35
N SER A 44 -12.90 0.86 5.09
CA SER A 44 -12.29 -0.46 5.35
C SER A 44 -11.20 -0.76 4.34
N ILE A 45 -10.09 -1.35 4.80
CA ILE A 45 -9.02 -1.80 3.91
C ILE A 45 -9.54 -2.83 2.89
N GLY A 46 -8.97 -2.81 1.69
CA GLY A 46 -9.37 -3.70 0.60
C GLY A 46 -10.69 -3.34 -0.07
N GLN A 47 -11.37 -2.29 0.38
CA GLN A 47 -12.59 -1.78 -0.23
C GLN A 47 -12.34 -0.38 -0.82
N ARG A 48 -13.30 0.07 -1.65
CA ARG A 48 -13.25 1.44 -2.17
C ARG A 48 -13.39 2.43 -1.03
N LEU A 49 -12.36 3.27 -0.85
CA LEU A 49 -12.35 4.31 0.16
C LEU A 49 -13.21 5.51 -0.24
N THR A 50 -13.81 6.17 0.75
CA THR A 50 -14.44 7.46 0.58
C THR A 50 -13.37 8.53 0.39
N HIS A 51 -13.56 9.41 -0.57
CA HIS A 51 -12.60 10.40 -0.98
C HIS A 51 -13.12 11.82 -0.73
N ARG A 52 -12.35 12.63 0.00
CA ARG A 52 -12.63 14.04 0.26
C ARG A 52 -11.44 14.91 -0.12
N LYS A 53 -11.69 16.05 -0.75
CA LYS A 53 -10.66 17.03 -1.14
C LYS A 53 -10.85 18.34 -0.37
N TYR A 54 -9.74 18.92 0.03
CA TYR A 54 -9.67 20.20 0.74
C TYR A 54 -8.57 21.08 0.13
N GLY A 55 -8.69 22.39 0.29
CA GLY A 55 -7.63 23.34 -0.06
C GLY A 55 -6.59 23.48 1.04
N ALA A 56 -5.44 24.05 0.72
CA ALA A 56 -4.36 24.31 1.69
C ALA A 56 -4.81 25.09 2.95
N PRO A 57 -5.75 26.07 2.88
CA PRO A 57 -6.24 26.76 4.05
C PRO A 57 -6.92 25.85 5.10
N ASP A 58 -7.38 24.65 4.69
CA ASP A 58 -8.02 23.70 5.60
C ASP A 58 -7.02 22.84 6.39
N TRP A 59 -5.72 22.97 6.17
CA TRP A 59 -4.69 22.17 6.82
C TRP A 59 -4.79 22.12 8.35
N PRO A 60 -5.00 23.22 9.08
CA PRO A 60 -5.18 23.18 10.53
C PRO A 60 -6.37 22.33 10.98
N LYS A 61 -7.46 22.34 10.19
CA LYS A 61 -8.64 21.50 10.43
C LYS A 61 -8.32 20.02 10.23
N ILE A 62 -7.56 19.69 9.21
CA ILE A 62 -7.14 18.32 8.95
C ILE A 62 -6.18 17.81 10.03
N GLN A 63 -5.25 18.65 10.51
CA GLN A 63 -4.38 18.29 11.63
C GLN A 63 -5.19 17.99 12.90
N ALA A 64 -6.20 18.81 13.22
CA ALA A 64 -7.11 18.56 14.33
C ALA A 64 -7.91 17.25 14.15
N GLU A 65 -8.33 16.93 12.93
CA GLU A 65 -9.00 15.66 12.61
C GLU A 65 -8.06 14.44 12.83
N VAL A 66 -6.78 14.55 12.48
CA VAL A 66 -5.77 13.54 12.75
C VAL A 66 -5.62 13.31 14.26
N GLU A 67 -5.49 14.37 15.04
CA GLU A 67 -5.38 14.29 16.51
C GLU A 67 -6.62 13.62 17.12
N ILE A 68 -7.82 14.00 16.67
CA ILE A 68 -9.07 13.37 17.08
C ILE A 68 -9.09 11.89 16.69
N SER A 69 -8.58 11.53 15.52
CA SER A 69 -8.52 10.13 15.08
C SER A 69 -7.60 9.32 16.00
N ASN A 70 -6.45 9.86 16.39
CA ASN A 70 -5.54 9.22 17.33
C ASN A 70 -6.21 8.98 18.70
N THR A 71 -6.98 9.96 19.22
CA THR A 71 -7.73 9.78 20.47
C THR A 71 -8.85 8.75 20.36
N LYS A 72 -9.36 8.49 19.15
CA LYS A 72 -10.35 7.44 18.85
C LYS A 72 -9.72 6.06 18.60
N GLY A 73 -8.42 5.90 18.84
CA GLY A 73 -7.71 4.63 18.73
C GLY A 73 -7.22 4.28 17.32
N TYR A 74 -7.14 5.26 16.40
CA TYR A 74 -6.38 5.08 15.18
C TYR A 74 -4.89 5.19 15.49
N VAL A 75 -4.10 4.32 14.88
CA VAL A 75 -2.64 4.25 15.05
C VAL A 75 -1.95 4.28 13.70
N SER A 76 -0.76 4.85 13.64
CA SER A 76 0.12 4.73 12.49
C SER A 76 0.92 3.44 12.63
N LEU A 77 0.93 2.60 11.59
CA LEU A 77 1.74 1.40 11.57
C LEU A 77 3.14 1.72 11.03
N SER A 78 4.15 1.25 11.74
CA SER A 78 5.53 1.20 11.22
C SER A 78 5.69 0.03 10.26
N GLU A 79 6.72 0.07 9.42
CA GLU A 79 7.05 -1.05 8.51
C GLU A 79 7.24 -2.38 9.26
N HIS A 80 7.71 -2.34 10.51
CA HIS A 80 7.92 -3.53 11.36
C HIS A 80 6.62 -4.16 11.88
N GLU A 81 5.53 -3.43 11.84
CA GLU A 81 4.20 -3.90 12.27
C GLU A 81 3.35 -4.36 11.09
N MET A 82 3.89 -4.29 9.87
CA MET A 82 3.21 -4.72 8.65
C MET A 82 3.66 -6.13 8.26
N ASP A 83 2.77 -6.86 7.62
CA ASP A 83 3.10 -8.13 6.99
C ASP A 83 3.91 -7.92 5.70
N VAL A 84 4.76 -8.88 5.38
CA VAL A 84 5.50 -8.89 4.10
C VAL A 84 4.83 -9.88 3.15
N LEU A 85 4.46 -9.38 1.98
CA LEU A 85 3.85 -10.17 0.92
C LEU A 85 4.76 -10.16 -0.31
N ASP A 86 5.16 -11.33 -0.77
CA ASP A 86 5.90 -11.52 -2.01
C ASP A 86 4.99 -12.08 -3.10
N LEU A 87 4.95 -11.39 -4.23
CA LEU A 87 4.30 -11.83 -5.45
C LEU A 87 5.36 -12.17 -6.49
N SER A 88 5.45 -13.44 -6.86
CA SER A 88 6.38 -13.93 -7.88
C SER A 88 5.67 -14.21 -9.20
N LEU A 89 6.24 -13.71 -10.29
CA LEU A 89 5.81 -13.89 -11.68
C LEU A 89 6.92 -14.58 -12.48
N PRO A 90 6.60 -15.52 -13.41
CA PRO A 90 7.59 -16.13 -14.26
C PRO A 90 8.09 -15.12 -15.32
N THR A 91 9.41 -14.94 -15.44
CA THR A 91 10.03 -14.03 -16.41
C THR A 91 9.87 -14.50 -17.86
N ILE A 92 9.84 -15.81 -18.07
CA ILE A 92 9.78 -16.41 -19.42
C ILE A 92 8.48 -16.08 -20.19
N ALA A 93 7.42 -15.68 -19.47
CA ALA A 93 6.10 -15.41 -20.05
C ALA A 93 5.80 -13.92 -20.20
N LEU A 94 6.70 -13.02 -19.79
CA LEU A 94 6.47 -11.59 -19.71
C LEU A 94 7.61 -10.78 -20.31
N SER A 95 7.27 -9.74 -21.04
CA SER A 95 8.20 -8.68 -21.40
C SER A 95 8.49 -7.77 -20.19
N SER A 96 9.61 -7.06 -20.24
CA SER A 96 9.94 -6.07 -19.18
C SER A 96 8.88 -4.97 -19.05
N GLU A 97 8.20 -4.61 -20.15
CA GLU A 97 7.12 -3.62 -20.15
C GLU A 97 5.88 -4.14 -19.42
N GLU A 98 5.52 -5.41 -19.63
CA GLU A 98 4.42 -6.07 -18.94
C GLU A 98 4.69 -6.22 -17.44
N VAL A 99 5.91 -6.60 -17.07
CA VAL A 99 6.35 -6.68 -15.66
C VAL A 99 6.20 -5.31 -14.97
N GLU A 100 6.69 -4.26 -15.63
CA GLU A 100 6.59 -2.89 -15.09
C GLU A 100 5.14 -2.41 -14.99
N PHE A 101 4.32 -2.71 -16.00
CA PHE A 101 2.90 -2.37 -16.00
C PHE A 101 2.17 -3.06 -14.83
N ILE A 102 2.36 -4.37 -14.63
CA ILE A 102 1.76 -5.11 -13.52
C ILE A 102 2.21 -4.54 -12.18
N ARG A 103 3.51 -4.24 -12.03
CA ARG A 103 4.06 -3.63 -10.83
C ARG A 103 3.37 -2.31 -10.48
N VAL A 104 3.19 -1.44 -11.47
CA VAL A 104 2.56 -0.13 -11.27
C VAL A 104 1.10 -0.29 -10.87
N GLU A 105 0.33 -1.07 -11.62
CA GLU A 105 -1.10 -1.29 -11.36
C GLU A 105 -1.36 -1.87 -9.97
N LEU A 106 -0.60 -2.91 -9.57
CA LEU A 106 -0.77 -3.53 -8.25
C LEU A 106 -0.33 -2.60 -7.12
N SER A 107 0.71 -1.81 -7.35
CA SER A 107 1.17 -0.84 -6.35
C SER A 107 0.16 0.28 -6.13
N GLU A 108 -0.43 0.81 -7.20
CA GLU A 108 -1.49 1.83 -7.12
C GLU A 108 -2.73 1.26 -6.44
N PHE A 109 -3.13 0.06 -6.83
CA PHE A 109 -4.26 -0.65 -6.21
C PHE A 109 -4.09 -0.82 -4.69
N LEU A 110 -2.92 -1.28 -4.22
CA LEU A 110 -2.67 -1.46 -2.79
C LEU A 110 -2.72 -0.14 -2.01
N VAL A 111 -2.20 0.93 -2.59
CA VAL A 111 -2.25 2.28 -1.97
C VAL A 111 -3.69 2.81 -1.95
N ASP A 112 -4.41 2.69 -3.06
CA ASP A 112 -5.78 3.23 -3.18
C ASP A 112 -6.79 2.50 -2.28
N SER A 113 -6.53 1.22 -2.00
CA SER A 113 -7.33 0.40 -1.09
C SER A 113 -6.83 0.40 0.36
N ALA A 114 -5.80 1.18 0.66
CA ALA A 114 -5.12 1.24 1.97
C ALA A 114 -4.60 -0.12 2.47
N LEU A 115 -4.36 -1.06 1.56
CA LEU A 115 -3.87 -2.40 1.91
C LEU A 115 -2.37 -2.44 2.15
N GLY A 116 -1.62 -1.50 1.58
CA GLY A 116 -0.18 -1.48 1.73
C GLY A 116 0.53 -0.68 0.65
N PHE A 117 1.81 -0.98 0.43
CA PHE A 117 2.63 -0.30 -0.56
C PHE A 117 3.76 -1.20 -1.06
N TYR A 118 4.24 -0.88 -2.27
CA TYR A 118 5.39 -1.54 -2.88
C TYR A 118 6.69 -1.20 -2.16
N ARG A 119 7.49 -2.23 -1.88
CA ARG A 119 8.78 -2.09 -1.18
C ARG A 119 9.97 -2.21 -2.12
N GLY A 120 9.90 -3.16 -3.03
CA GLY A 120 11.00 -3.42 -3.96
C GLY A 120 10.74 -4.66 -4.81
N GLN A 121 11.71 -4.98 -5.67
CA GLN A 121 11.69 -6.20 -6.46
C GLN A 121 13.04 -6.90 -6.44
N HIS A 122 12.98 -8.18 -6.62
CA HIS A 122 14.11 -9.05 -6.88
C HIS A 122 13.83 -9.87 -8.13
N GLU A 123 14.84 -10.03 -8.97
CA GLU A 123 14.74 -10.78 -10.23
C GLU A 123 15.86 -11.81 -10.29
N ASN A 124 15.51 -12.99 -10.80
CA ASN A 124 16.44 -14.03 -11.19
C ASN A 124 16.07 -14.53 -12.61
N ASP A 125 16.78 -15.53 -13.11
CA ASP A 125 16.60 -16.03 -14.48
C ASP A 125 15.18 -16.58 -14.75
N GLU A 126 14.44 -16.98 -13.73
CA GLU A 126 13.15 -17.65 -13.85
C GLU A 126 11.97 -16.79 -13.40
N THR A 127 12.19 -15.89 -12.44
CA THR A 127 11.11 -15.15 -11.79
C THR A 127 11.50 -13.71 -11.48
N VAL A 128 10.52 -12.82 -11.54
CA VAL A 128 10.55 -11.53 -10.88
C VAL A 128 9.62 -11.58 -9.65
N THR A 129 10.09 -11.14 -8.51
CA THR A 129 9.34 -11.10 -7.27
C THR A 129 9.19 -9.68 -6.79
N PHE A 130 7.95 -9.23 -6.65
CA PHE A 130 7.59 -7.94 -6.04
C PHE A 130 7.34 -8.15 -4.56
N THR A 131 7.96 -7.33 -3.73
CA THR A 131 7.75 -7.31 -2.29
C THR A 131 6.89 -6.12 -1.91
N PHE A 132 5.82 -6.38 -1.17
CA PHE A 132 4.90 -5.39 -0.63
C PHE A 132 4.86 -5.46 0.89
N PHE A 133 4.77 -4.32 1.55
CA PHE A 133 4.37 -4.23 2.94
C PHE A 133 2.86 -4.02 2.99
N VAL A 134 2.17 -4.90 3.70
CA VAL A 134 0.71 -4.93 3.74
C VAL A 134 0.20 -4.90 5.19
N VAL A 135 -0.94 -4.27 5.40
CA VAL A 135 -1.54 -4.09 6.73
C VAL A 135 -2.03 -5.42 7.30
N GLU A 136 -2.58 -6.26 6.43
CA GLU A 136 -3.10 -7.58 6.78
C GLU A 136 -2.94 -8.51 5.57
N TYR A 137 -2.22 -9.61 5.78
CA TYR A 137 -1.77 -10.48 4.70
C TYR A 137 -2.93 -11.13 3.91
N GLU A 138 -3.92 -11.71 4.61
CA GLU A 138 -4.96 -12.48 3.95
C GLU A 138 -5.84 -11.58 3.08
N THR A 139 -6.24 -10.43 3.58
CA THR A 139 -7.01 -9.44 2.81
C THR A 139 -6.23 -8.92 1.61
N ALA A 140 -4.93 -8.63 1.78
CA ALA A 140 -4.08 -8.14 0.70
C ALA A 140 -3.86 -9.24 -0.37
N ARG A 141 -3.61 -10.48 0.04
CA ARG A 141 -3.47 -11.62 -0.87
C ARG A 141 -4.72 -11.81 -1.72
N ASP A 142 -5.89 -11.85 -1.10
CA ASP A 142 -7.15 -12.10 -1.80
C ASP A 142 -7.49 -10.94 -2.74
N ALA A 143 -7.22 -9.71 -2.33
CA ALA A 143 -7.40 -8.52 -3.15
C ALA A 143 -6.46 -8.51 -4.36
N LEU A 144 -5.18 -8.85 -4.17
CA LEU A 144 -4.20 -8.95 -5.27
C LEU A 144 -4.55 -10.09 -6.23
N LEU A 145 -4.97 -11.26 -5.74
CA LEU A 145 -5.43 -12.34 -6.60
C LEU A 145 -6.64 -11.93 -7.45
N ASN A 146 -7.56 -11.16 -6.89
CA ASN A 146 -8.69 -10.63 -7.65
C ASN A 146 -8.25 -9.59 -8.69
N ALA A 147 -7.35 -8.69 -8.34
CA ALA A 147 -6.79 -7.71 -9.28
C ALA A 147 -6.05 -8.38 -10.44
N LEU A 148 -5.28 -9.43 -10.15
CA LEU A 148 -4.53 -10.18 -11.15
C LEU A 148 -5.40 -10.96 -12.14
N ARG A 149 -6.68 -11.24 -11.85
CA ARG A 149 -7.58 -11.96 -12.77
C ARG A 149 -7.71 -11.30 -14.14
N GLY A 150 -7.47 -10.01 -14.24
CA GLY A 150 -7.42 -9.27 -15.50
C GLY A 150 -6.14 -9.48 -16.33
N PHE A 151 -5.13 -10.13 -15.76
CA PHE A 151 -3.83 -10.35 -16.40
C PHE A 151 -3.67 -11.82 -16.81
N SER A 152 -2.97 -12.04 -17.93
CA SER A 152 -2.67 -13.38 -18.45
C SER A 152 -1.82 -14.24 -17.50
N VAL A 153 -1.14 -13.60 -16.56
CA VAL A 153 -0.24 -14.24 -15.57
C VAL A 153 -0.94 -14.79 -14.33
N ALA A 154 -2.22 -14.47 -14.12
CA ALA A 154 -2.97 -14.91 -12.93
C ALA A 154 -2.82 -16.42 -12.61
N PRO A 155 -2.86 -17.34 -13.59
CA PRO A 155 -2.73 -18.76 -13.30
C PRO A 155 -1.35 -19.22 -12.84
N VAL A 156 -0.30 -18.43 -13.10
CA VAL A 156 1.11 -18.80 -12.87
C VAL A 156 1.78 -17.95 -11.79
N CYS A 157 1.09 -16.93 -11.28
CA CYS A 157 1.61 -16.13 -10.18
C CYS A 157 1.61 -16.92 -8.86
N ARG A 158 2.56 -16.59 -7.98
CA ARG A 158 2.65 -17.15 -6.62
C ARG A 158 2.71 -16.04 -5.62
N ILE A 159 1.81 -16.08 -4.63
CA ILE A 159 1.81 -15.14 -3.50
C ILE A 159 2.24 -15.91 -2.24
N ARG A 160 3.19 -15.35 -1.51
CA ARG A 160 3.70 -15.92 -0.26
C ARG A 160 3.77 -14.84 0.82
N ARG A 161 3.56 -15.26 2.07
CA ARG A 161 3.94 -14.47 3.23
C ARG A 161 5.42 -14.70 3.48
N SER A 162 6.20 -13.63 3.48
CA SER A 162 7.61 -13.70 3.83
C SER A 162 7.82 -13.31 5.28
N ALA A 163 8.75 -14.01 5.98
CA ALA A 163 9.25 -13.51 7.23
C ALA A 163 10.05 -12.23 6.96
N MET A 164 9.85 -11.18 7.75
CA MET A 164 10.74 -10.05 7.73
C MET A 164 12.10 -10.53 8.24
N GLU A 165 13.05 -10.77 7.33
CA GLU A 165 14.44 -10.90 7.76
C GLU A 165 14.83 -9.51 8.32
N LEU A 166 14.92 -9.42 9.62
CA LEU A 166 15.63 -8.36 10.30
C LEU A 166 17.08 -8.48 9.80
N ALA A 167 17.38 -7.79 8.70
CA ALA A 167 18.75 -7.64 8.21
C ALA A 167 19.53 -7.08 9.39
N GLY A 168 20.39 -7.95 9.96
CA GLY A 168 21.06 -7.73 11.21
C GLY A 168 21.73 -6.38 11.27
N VAL A 169 21.37 -5.65 12.29
CA VAL A 169 22.25 -4.67 12.87
C VAL A 169 23.29 -5.50 13.67
N LEU A 170 24.42 -5.74 13.04
CA LEU A 170 25.68 -6.06 13.72
C LEU A 170 26.55 -4.82 13.71
#